data_2166524cf47d8c25c3c4932b60212094
#
_entry.id   2166524cf47d8c25c3c4932b60212094
#
_cell.length_a   1.000
_cell.length_b   1.000
_cell.length_c   1.000
_cell.angle_alpha   90.00
_cell.angle_beta   90.00
_cell.angle_gamma   90.00
#
_symmetry.space_group_name_H-M   'P 1'
#
loop_
_entity.id
_entity.type
_entity.pdbx_description
1 polymer ?
#
loop_
_entity_poly.entity_id
_entity_poly.type
_entity_poly.pdbx_seq_one_letter_code
_entity_poly.pdbx_strand_id
1 'polypeptide(L)'
;MFNDYISKRQHMVDTQLLPRGIKDPRVINAMRKIPRHVFLDEALWPEAYEDHPAPIGEKQTISQPYIVALMTEALKLQGTETVLEIGTGSGYQTAILAELAEQVYSIERLPNIAKRARRTLDDLKYSNIVITIGDGTLGWREHSPYDGIIVTAASPSAPKPLLEQLKVGGKLVIPIGDETNQDLTVFTRENEQDYSRESYGGCRFVKLIGAHGWGE
;
A
#
# COMPACT_ATOMS: atom_id res chain seq x y z
N MET A 1 27.69 -7.93 7.49
CA MET A 1 26.36 -7.46 7.95
C MET A 1 25.50 -6.87 6.82
N PHE A 2 25.94 -5.93 5.99
CA PHE A 2 25.12 -5.38 4.89
C PHE A 2 24.73 -6.41 3.80
N ASN A 3 25.60 -7.35 3.48
CA ASN A 3 25.30 -8.41 2.48
C ASN A 3 24.19 -9.38 2.92
N ASP A 4 23.92 -9.52 4.20
CA ASP A 4 22.91 -10.43 4.73
C ASP A 4 21.47 -9.96 4.39
N TYR A 5 21.18 -8.66 4.52
CA TYR A 5 19.84 -8.14 4.19
C TYR A 5 19.53 -8.11 2.68
N ILE A 6 20.55 -8.01 1.83
CA ILE A 6 20.38 -8.16 0.37
C ILE A 6 19.97 -9.60 0.08
N SER A 7 20.67 -10.59 0.60
CA SER A 7 20.36 -12.01 0.43
C SER A 7 18.96 -12.35 0.97
N LYS A 8 18.62 -11.88 2.18
CA LYS A 8 17.29 -12.09 2.78
C LYS A 8 16.17 -11.51 1.90
N ARG A 9 16.38 -10.30 1.35
CA ARG A 9 15.41 -9.65 0.45
C ARG A 9 15.23 -10.43 -0.86
N GLN A 10 16.32 -10.90 -1.47
CA GLN A 10 16.23 -11.76 -2.66
C GLN A 10 15.50 -13.06 -2.34
N HIS A 11 15.86 -13.71 -1.23
CA HIS A 11 15.21 -14.93 -0.77
C HIS A 11 13.70 -14.73 -0.54
N MET A 12 13.29 -13.64 0.11
CA MET A 12 11.87 -13.27 0.29
C MET A 12 11.14 -13.24 -1.06
N VAL A 13 11.70 -12.60 -2.08
CA VAL A 13 11.07 -12.53 -3.41
C VAL A 13 10.99 -13.92 -4.04
N ASP A 14 12.09 -14.69 -4.00
CA ASP A 14 12.20 -15.99 -4.68
C ASP A 14 11.34 -17.07 -4.04
N THR A 15 11.13 -17.03 -2.72
CA THR A 15 10.42 -18.09 -1.97
C THR A 15 9.00 -17.72 -1.54
N GLN A 16 8.69 -16.43 -1.37
CA GLN A 16 7.39 -15.99 -0.86
C GLN A 16 6.51 -15.35 -1.93
N LEU A 17 7.08 -14.69 -2.95
CA LEU A 17 6.31 -13.93 -3.94
C LEU A 17 6.14 -14.71 -5.25
N LEU A 18 7.23 -15.15 -5.88
CA LEU A 18 7.20 -15.84 -7.16
C LEU A 18 6.38 -17.15 -7.12
N PRO A 19 6.54 -18.04 -6.12
CA PRO A 19 5.76 -19.28 -6.05
C PRO A 19 4.27 -19.06 -5.81
N ARG A 20 3.88 -17.90 -5.29
CA ARG A 20 2.48 -17.51 -5.02
C ARG A 20 1.86 -16.71 -6.16
N GLY A 21 2.54 -16.60 -7.30
CA GLY A 21 1.97 -16.07 -8.53
C GLY A 21 2.18 -14.58 -8.79
N ILE A 22 3.02 -13.88 -8.04
CA ILE A 22 3.46 -12.51 -8.41
C ILE A 22 4.30 -12.61 -9.68
N LYS A 23 3.92 -11.90 -10.74
CA LYS A 23 4.48 -12.04 -12.09
C LYS A 23 4.96 -10.73 -12.70
N ASP A 24 4.43 -9.57 -12.27
CA ASP A 24 4.85 -8.29 -12.86
C ASP A 24 6.33 -8.03 -12.52
N PRO A 25 7.21 -7.99 -13.55
CA PRO A 25 8.65 -7.81 -13.32
C PRO A 25 8.99 -6.48 -12.66
N ARG A 26 8.15 -5.44 -12.81
CA ARG A 26 8.36 -4.14 -12.17
C ARG A 26 8.10 -4.24 -10.67
N VAL A 27 7.00 -4.91 -10.27
CA VAL A 27 6.71 -5.20 -8.85
C VAL A 27 7.82 -6.03 -8.24
N ILE A 28 8.23 -7.11 -8.91
CA ILE A 28 9.32 -7.98 -8.47
C ILE A 28 10.61 -7.18 -8.28
N ASN A 29 10.97 -6.30 -9.23
CA ASN A 29 12.16 -5.48 -9.16
C ASN A 29 12.09 -4.45 -8.03
N ALA A 30 10.96 -3.81 -7.81
CA ALA A 30 10.75 -2.89 -6.69
C ALA A 30 10.91 -3.63 -5.34
N MET A 31 10.29 -4.81 -5.19
CA MET A 31 10.42 -5.64 -3.99
C MET A 31 11.86 -6.12 -3.75
N ARG A 32 12.64 -6.34 -4.81
CA ARG A 32 14.08 -6.67 -4.73
C ARG A 32 14.96 -5.48 -4.44
N LYS A 33 14.56 -4.27 -4.82
CA LYS A 33 15.32 -3.03 -4.65
C LYS A 33 15.19 -2.46 -3.25
N ILE A 34 13.95 -2.34 -2.74
CA ILE A 34 13.65 -1.57 -1.53
C ILE A 34 14.03 -2.33 -0.26
N PRO A 35 14.85 -1.74 0.63
CA PRO A 35 15.29 -2.39 1.85
C PRO A 35 14.20 -2.33 2.94
N ARG A 36 13.31 -3.32 2.99
CA ARG A 36 12.17 -3.38 3.90
C ARG A 36 12.54 -3.16 5.38
N HIS A 37 13.72 -3.66 5.82
CA HIS A 37 14.16 -3.54 7.20
C HIS A 37 14.28 -2.09 7.68
N VAL A 38 14.65 -1.13 6.81
CA VAL A 38 14.79 0.29 7.23
C VAL A 38 13.45 0.96 7.57
N PHE A 39 12.32 0.33 7.25
CA PHE A 39 10.97 0.77 7.60
C PHE A 39 10.48 0.20 8.94
N LEU A 40 11.33 -0.51 9.66
CA LEU A 40 11.08 -1.13 10.96
C LEU A 40 12.08 -0.64 12.00
N ASP A 41 11.73 -0.78 13.27
CA ASP A 41 12.67 -0.60 14.35
C ASP A 41 13.82 -1.62 14.25
N GLU A 42 15.05 -1.23 14.59
CA GLU A 42 16.25 -2.09 14.45
C GLU A 42 16.12 -3.46 15.15
N ALA A 43 15.40 -3.51 16.25
CA ALA A 43 15.12 -4.75 16.97
C ALA A 43 14.36 -5.79 16.12
N LEU A 44 13.60 -5.34 15.11
CA LEU A 44 12.80 -6.17 14.20
C LEU A 44 13.50 -6.48 12.87
N TRP A 45 14.70 -5.94 12.62
CA TRP A 45 15.43 -6.17 11.36
C TRP A 45 15.71 -7.66 11.06
N PRO A 46 16.03 -8.52 12.05
CA PRO A 46 16.23 -9.94 11.79
C PRO A 46 15.03 -10.62 11.10
N GLU A 47 13.81 -10.19 11.42
CA GLU A 47 12.54 -10.76 10.94
C GLU A 47 11.91 -9.93 9.80
N ALA A 48 12.55 -8.85 9.35
CA ALA A 48 11.99 -7.89 8.41
C ALA A 48 11.54 -8.49 7.06
N TYR A 49 12.10 -9.63 6.68
CA TYR A 49 11.85 -10.31 5.41
C TYR A 49 11.04 -11.61 5.55
N GLU A 50 10.53 -11.88 6.77
CA GLU A 50 9.65 -13.02 7.02
C GLU A 50 8.24 -12.79 6.46
N ASP A 51 7.50 -13.87 6.17
CA ASP A 51 6.19 -13.84 5.49
C ASP A 51 5.04 -13.48 6.43
N HIS A 52 5.20 -12.43 7.22
CA HIS A 52 4.18 -11.93 8.13
C HIS A 52 4.23 -10.39 8.30
N PRO A 53 3.12 -9.77 8.78
CA PRO A 53 3.13 -8.37 9.18
C PRO A 53 3.98 -8.17 10.44
N ALA A 54 4.58 -6.97 10.59
CA ALA A 54 5.36 -6.61 11.77
C ALA A 54 4.89 -5.28 12.38
N PRO A 55 4.99 -5.07 13.72
CA PRO A 55 4.52 -3.86 14.37
C PRO A 55 5.39 -2.65 14.01
N ILE A 56 4.74 -1.49 13.85
CA ILE A 56 5.41 -0.19 13.62
C ILE A 56 5.04 0.86 14.69
N GLY A 57 4.45 0.43 15.79
CA GLY A 57 3.95 1.30 16.85
C GLY A 57 2.51 1.77 16.61
N GLU A 58 1.93 2.46 17.61
CA GLU A 58 0.57 2.99 17.59
C GLU A 58 -0.50 1.98 17.13
N LYS A 59 -0.31 0.70 17.47
CA LYS A 59 -1.15 -0.44 17.04
C LYS A 59 -1.25 -0.63 15.53
N GLN A 60 -0.29 -0.08 14.77
CA GLN A 60 -0.18 -0.26 13.32
C GLN A 60 0.89 -1.29 12.97
N THR A 61 0.82 -1.80 11.75
CA THR A 61 1.77 -2.79 11.23
C THR A 61 2.23 -2.44 9.82
N ILE A 62 3.46 -2.83 9.48
CA ILE A 62 3.85 -2.99 8.08
C ILE A 62 3.24 -4.30 7.57
N SER A 63 2.58 -4.26 6.43
CA SER A 63 1.90 -5.44 5.86
C SER A 63 2.88 -6.54 5.46
N GLN A 64 2.41 -7.79 5.45
CA GLN A 64 3.14 -8.96 4.93
C GLN A 64 3.68 -8.67 3.52
N PRO A 65 4.93 -9.07 3.19
CA PRO A 65 5.53 -8.80 1.89
C PRO A 65 4.69 -9.26 0.69
N TYR A 66 4.10 -10.46 0.78
CA TYR A 66 3.24 -10.98 -0.27
C TYR A 66 2.01 -10.10 -0.52
N ILE A 67 1.35 -9.62 0.53
CA ILE A 67 0.17 -8.74 0.40
C ILE A 67 0.55 -7.41 -0.23
N VAL A 68 1.70 -6.82 0.14
CA VAL A 68 2.21 -5.60 -0.51
C VAL A 68 2.39 -5.82 -2.01
N ALA A 69 3.04 -6.91 -2.40
CA ALA A 69 3.27 -7.24 -3.81
C ALA A 69 1.95 -7.49 -4.57
N LEU A 70 1.03 -8.26 -3.99
CA LEU A 70 -0.27 -8.58 -4.58
C LEU A 70 -1.13 -7.34 -4.83
N MET A 71 -1.24 -6.47 -3.81
CA MET A 71 -1.99 -5.21 -3.92
C MET A 71 -1.39 -4.28 -4.97
N THR A 72 -0.06 -4.21 -5.03
CA THR A 72 0.65 -3.39 -6.02
C THR A 72 0.47 -3.93 -7.44
N GLU A 73 0.59 -5.24 -7.63
CA GLU A 73 0.37 -5.89 -8.94
C GLU A 73 -1.07 -5.71 -9.44
N ALA A 74 -2.04 -5.71 -8.53
CA ALA A 74 -3.46 -5.51 -8.85
C ALA A 74 -3.76 -4.11 -9.43
N LEU A 75 -2.95 -3.11 -9.13
CA LEU A 75 -3.07 -1.76 -9.70
C LEU A 75 -2.69 -1.72 -11.19
N LYS A 76 -1.85 -2.65 -11.68
CA LYS A 76 -1.38 -2.76 -13.08
C LYS A 76 -0.67 -1.48 -13.60
N LEU A 77 0.16 -0.85 -12.76
CA LEU A 77 0.88 0.39 -13.08
C LEU A 77 1.86 0.19 -14.25
N GLN A 78 2.07 1.24 -15.06
CA GLN A 78 2.97 1.24 -16.23
C GLN A 78 4.15 2.22 -16.09
N GLY A 79 4.13 3.10 -15.05
CA GLY A 79 5.20 4.06 -14.76
C GLY A 79 4.84 5.53 -14.95
N THR A 80 3.66 5.82 -15.47
CA THR A 80 3.18 7.20 -15.77
C THR A 80 1.99 7.62 -14.92
N GLU A 81 1.62 6.78 -13.97
CA GLU A 81 0.41 6.94 -13.18
C GLU A 81 0.59 7.91 -12.02
N THR A 82 -0.52 8.57 -11.68
CA THR A 82 -0.72 9.27 -10.42
C THR A 82 -1.52 8.36 -9.47
N VAL A 83 -0.92 7.99 -8.36
CA VAL A 83 -1.48 7.04 -7.39
C VAL A 83 -1.78 7.71 -6.06
N LEU A 84 -2.91 7.38 -5.45
CA LEU A 84 -3.25 7.73 -4.08
C LEU A 84 -3.13 6.50 -3.17
N GLU A 85 -2.40 6.64 -2.09
CA GLU A 85 -2.32 5.67 -1.00
C GLU A 85 -3.07 6.17 0.23
N ILE A 86 -3.90 5.31 0.82
CA ILE A 86 -4.58 5.56 2.10
C ILE A 86 -3.96 4.65 3.17
N GLY A 87 -3.28 5.26 4.13
CA GLY A 87 -2.50 4.59 5.17
C GLY A 87 -1.03 4.46 4.79
N THR A 88 -0.27 5.56 4.89
CA THR A 88 1.18 5.58 4.65
C THR A 88 1.92 4.55 5.53
N GLY A 89 1.48 4.41 6.79
CA GLY A 89 2.08 3.50 7.74
C GLY A 89 3.58 3.70 7.88
N SER A 90 4.36 2.64 7.68
CA SER A 90 5.82 2.72 7.72
C SER A 90 6.43 3.49 6.53
N GLY A 91 5.69 3.65 5.43
CA GLY A 91 6.19 4.16 4.15
C GLY A 91 6.70 3.09 3.19
N TYR A 92 6.68 1.81 3.57
CA TYR A 92 7.19 0.73 2.71
C TYR A 92 6.34 0.55 1.44
N GLN A 93 5.01 0.48 1.57
CA GLN A 93 4.12 0.42 0.42
C GLN A 93 4.25 1.70 -0.44
N THR A 94 4.39 2.86 0.20
CA THR A 94 4.61 4.15 -0.48
C THR A 94 5.87 4.11 -1.34
N ALA A 95 6.99 3.57 -0.80
CA ALA A 95 8.24 3.42 -1.53
C ALA A 95 8.11 2.46 -2.73
N ILE A 96 7.39 1.33 -2.56
CA ILE A 96 7.11 0.41 -3.66
C ILE A 96 6.32 1.11 -4.77
N LEU A 97 5.28 1.88 -4.43
CA LEU A 97 4.49 2.65 -5.40
C LEU A 97 5.35 3.70 -6.13
N ALA A 98 6.25 4.36 -5.41
CA ALA A 98 7.13 5.39 -5.98
C ALA A 98 8.14 4.86 -7.02
N GLU A 99 8.45 3.56 -6.98
CA GLU A 99 9.26 2.89 -8.01
C GLU A 99 8.45 2.57 -9.28
N LEU A 100 7.12 2.62 -9.21
CA LEU A 100 6.22 2.10 -10.25
C LEU A 100 5.29 3.16 -10.84
N ALA A 101 5.18 4.32 -10.20
CA ALA A 101 4.30 5.42 -10.60
C ALA A 101 5.10 6.71 -10.81
N GLU A 102 4.57 7.62 -11.61
CA GLU A 102 5.16 8.95 -11.80
C GLU A 102 5.04 9.79 -10.52
N GLN A 103 3.87 9.76 -9.87
CA GLN A 103 3.59 10.52 -8.65
C GLN A 103 2.78 9.71 -7.65
N VAL A 104 3.18 9.76 -6.38
CA VAL A 104 2.46 9.13 -5.28
C VAL A 104 2.00 10.20 -4.29
N TYR A 105 0.70 10.23 -4.03
CA TYR A 105 0.09 10.95 -2.91
C TYR A 105 -0.28 9.95 -1.83
N SER A 106 -0.01 10.27 -0.58
CA SER A 106 -0.29 9.36 0.54
C SER A 106 -0.92 10.11 1.71
N ILE A 107 -1.95 9.53 2.31
CA ILE A 107 -2.65 10.10 3.47
C ILE A 107 -2.44 9.19 4.66
N GLU A 108 -1.97 9.75 5.76
CA GLU A 108 -1.83 9.06 7.05
C GLU A 108 -2.63 9.78 8.13
N ARG A 109 -3.37 9.02 8.93
CA ARG A 109 -4.18 9.59 10.03
C ARG A 109 -3.34 9.96 11.24
N LEU A 110 -2.26 9.21 11.50
CA LEU A 110 -1.43 9.33 12.70
C LEU A 110 -0.19 10.19 12.44
N PRO A 111 -0.11 11.41 13.03
CA PRO A 111 0.98 12.36 12.73
C PRO A 111 2.39 11.81 12.99
N ASN A 112 2.56 11.04 14.09
CA ASN A 112 3.87 10.46 14.42
C ASN A 112 4.31 9.39 13.41
N ILE A 113 3.37 8.59 12.94
CA ILE A 113 3.61 7.59 11.89
C ILE A 113 4.01 8.30 10.59
N ALA A 114 3.22 9.29 10.14
CA ALA A 114 3.51 10.07 8.94
C ALA A 114 4.91 10.72 8.98
N LYS A 115 5.28 11.30 10.13
CA LYS A 115 6.60 11.94 10.32
C LYS A 115 7.75 10.94 10.20
N ARG A 116 7.61 9.73 10.77
CA ARG A 116 8.64 8.68 10.65
C ARG A 116 8.75 8.19 9.20
N ALA A 117 7.62 7.89 8.56
CA ALA A 117 7.59 7.48 7.15
C ALA A 117 8.26 8.53 6.26
N ARG A 118 7.92 9.82 6.42
CA ARG A 118 8.53 10.91 5.64
C ARG A 118 10.04 10.92 5.78
N ARG A 119 10.57 10.82 7.01
CA ARG A 119 12.03 10.78 7.26
C ARG A 119 12.69 9.61 6.52
N THR A 120 12.16 8.40 6.66
CA THR A 120 12.70 7.20 6.00
C THR A 120 12.71 7.35 4.47
N LEU A 121 11.62 7.90 3.90
CA LEU A 121 11.51 8.11 2.46
C LEU A 121 12.47 9.21 1.96
N ASP A 122 12.69 10.27 2.76
CA ASP A 122 13.68 11.32 2.47
C ASP A 122 15.12 10.77 2.50
N ASP A 123 15.44 9.92 3.48
CA ASP A 123 16.74 9.26 3.60
C ASP A 123 17.00 8.36 2.39
N LEU A 124 15.96 7.71 1.85
CA LEU A 124 16.01 6.91 0.63
C LEU A 124 15.94 7.74 -0.66
N LYS A 125 15.85 9.08 -0.55
CA LYS A 125 15.89 10.04 -1.67
C LYS A 125 14.70 9.97 -2.63
N TYR A 126 13.52 9.57 -2.16
CA TYR A 126 12.30 9.65 -2.97
C TYR A 126 11.83 11.10 -3.11
N SER A 127 11.67 11.56 -4.36
CA SER A 127 11.23 12.92 -4.70
C SER A 127 9.82 13.01 -5.28
N ASN A 128 9.22 11.85 -5.65
CA ASN A 128 7.90 11.75 -6.26
C ASN A 128 6.81 11.33 -5.26
N ILE A 129 6.96 11.68 -3.98
CA ILE A 129 6.01 11.34 -2.92
C ILE A 129 5.58 12.60 -2.17
N VAL A 130 4.28 12.79 -2.04
CA VAL A 130 3.67 13.82 -1.18
C VAL A 130 2.83 13.14 -0.11
N ILE A 131 3.11 13.43 1.16
CA ILE A 131 2.36 12.87 2.30
C ILE A 131 1.60 14.00 2.98
N THR A 132 0.32 13.74 3.31
CA THR A 132 -0.51 14.60 4.14
C THR A 132 -1.06 13.85 5.35
N ILE A 133 -1.45 14.60 6.38
CA ILE A 133 -2.09 14.06 7.57
C ILE A 133 -3.59 14.36 7.50
N GLY A 134 -4.44 13.32 7.59
CA GLY A 134 -5.88 13.51 7.50
C GLY A 134 -6.68 12.22 7.47
N ASP A 135 -7.99 12.38 7.30
CA ASP A 135 -8.93 11.29 7.08
C ASP A 135 -8.82 10.78 5.63
N GLY A 136 -8.17 9.63 5.46
CA GLY A 136 -7.96 9.02 4.15
C GLY A 136 -9.25 8.55 3.47
N THR A 137 -10.35 8.34 4.21
CA THR A 137 -11.63 7.92 3.62
C THR A 137 -12.26 8.98 2.73
N LEU A 138 -11.84 10.24 2.85
CA LEU A 138 -12.26 11.37 2.02
C LEU A 138 -11.46 11.46 0.70
N GLY A 139 -10.34 10.74 0.60
CA GLY A 139 -9.39 10.89 -0.50
C GLY A 139 -8.68 12.25 -0.47
N TRP A 140 -8.14 12.64 -1.64
CA TRP A 140 -7.46 13.93 -1.79
C TRP A 140 -7.87 14.59 -3.11
N ARG A 141 -8.99 15.30 -3.06
CA ARG A 141 -9.65 15.87 -4.26
C ARG A 141 -8.78 16.83 -5.06
N GLU A 142 -7.88 17.57 -4.39
CA GLU A 142 -7.00 18.55 -5.04
C GLU A 142 -6.11 17.93 -6.11
N HIS A 143 -5.72 16.66 -5.94
CA HIS A 143 -4.83 15.94 -6.83
C HIS A 143 -5.53 14.86 -7.68
N SER A 144 -6.85 14.75 -7.54
CA SER A 144 -7.66 13.83 -8.36
C SER A 144 -7.84 14.35 -9.79
N PRO A 145 -8.16 13.49 -10.79
CA PRO A 145 -8.43 12.07 -10.65
C PRO A 145 -7.16 11.19 -10.68
N TYR A 146 -7.22 10.02 -10.02
CA TYR A 146 -6.12 9.07 -9.87
C TYR A 146 -6.23 7.89 -10.85
N ASP A 147 -5.10 7.41 -11.34
CA ASP A 147 -5.02 6.18 -12.13
C ASP A 147 -5.16 4.93 -11.25
N GLY A 148 -4.70 5.03 -10.00
CA GLY A 148 -4.82 3.98 -9.01
C GLY A 148 -5.00 4.53 -7.60
N ILE A 149 -5.80 3.84 -6.79
CA ILE A 149 -5.94 4.12 -5.35
C ILE A 149 -5.70 2.80 -4.62
N ILE A 150 -4.86 2.82 -3.60
CA ILE A 150 -4.59 1.67 -2.73
C ILE A 150 -4.91 2.02 -1.29
N VAL A 151 -5.66 1.15 -0.62
CA VAL A 151 -6.04 1.34 0.79
C VAL A 151 -5.42 0.22 1.62
N THR A 152 -4.52 0.58 2.53
CA THR A 152 -3.77 -0.36 3.38
C THR A 152 -4.43 -0.60 4.74
N ALA A 153 -5.75 -0.41 4.81
CA ALA A 153 -6.59 -0.66 5.96
C ALA A 153 -7.96 -1.20 5.50
N ALA A 154 -8.63 -1.99 6.34
CA ALA A 154 -9.89 -2.65 5.99
C ALA A 154 -11.10 -1.75 6.24
N SER A 155 -12.05 -1.77 5.31
CA SER A 155 -13.30 -1.02 5.37
C SER A 155 -14.52 -1.95 5.26
N PRO A 156 -15.68 -1.61 5.86
CA PRO A 156 -16.92 -2.38 5.67
C PRO A 156 -17.45 -2.30 4.22
N SER A 157 -17.12 -1.22 3.52
CA SER A 157 -17.49 -0.99 2.11
C SER A 157 -16.46 -0.07 1.45
N ALA A 158 -16.45 -0.02 0.12
CA ALA A 158 -15.59 0.93 -0.58
C ALA A 158 -16.07 2.37 -0.32
N PRO A 159 -15.23 3.26 0.23
CA PRO A 159 -15.58 4.65 0.44
C PRO A 159 -15.94 5.33 -0.89
N LYS A 160 -17.16 5.86 -0.97
CA LYS A 160 -17.62 6.54 -2.18
C LYS A 160 -16.71 7.66 -2.68
N PRO A 161 -16.13 8.51 -1.79
CA PRO A 161 -15.19 9.55 -2.23
C PRO A 161 -13.95 9.00 -2.95
N LEU A 162 -13.48 7.78 -2.60
CA LEU A 162 -12.33 7.17 -3.27
C LEU A 162 -12.70 6.67 -4.67
N LEU A 163 -13.87 6.04 -4.81
CA LEU A 163 -14.36 5.60 -6.11
C LEU A 163 -14.55 6.78 -7.09
N GLU A 164 -15.14 7.88 -6.62
CA GLU A 164 -15.37 9.09 -7.42
C GLU A 164 -14.07 9.78 -7.86
N GLN A 165 -12.96 9.58 -7.14
CA GLN A 165 -11.67 10.16 -7.45
C GLN A 165 -10.80 9.30 -8.39
N LEU A 166 -11.29 8.16 -8.85
CA LEU A 166 -10.62 7.37 -9.90
C LEU A 166 -10.81 7.99 -11.28
N LYS A 167 -9.84 7.86 -12.16
CA LYS A 167 -10.03 7.99 -13.62
C LYS A 167 -10.88 6.84 -14.14
N VAL A 168 -11.52 7.03 -15.27
CA VAL A 168 -12.11 5.91 -16.04
C VAL A 168 -10.95 4.96 -16.42
N GLY A 169 -11.13 3.66 -16.18
CA GLY A 169 -10.07 2.65 -16.27
C GLY A 169 -9.20 2.52 -15.02
N GLY A 170 -9.27 3.49 -14.09
CA GLY A 170 -8.52 3.47 -12.82
C GLY A 170 -9.02 2.41 -11.85
N LYS A 171 -8.14 2.00 -10.93
CA LYS A 171 -8.39 0.91 -9.99
C LYS A 171 -8.29 1.35 -8.53
N LEU A 172 -9.25 0.89 -7.72
CA LEU A 172 -9.18 0.96 -6.26
C LEU A 172 -8.91 -0.45 -5.72
N VAL A 173 -7.79 -0.63 -5.03
CA VAL A 173 -7.42 -1.86 -4.33
C VAL A 173 -7.64 -1.66 -2.84
N ILE A 174 -8.55 -2.44 -2.24
CA ILE A 174 -9.00 -2.23 -0.86
C ILE A 174 -9.45 -3.54 -0.20
N PRO A 175 -9.07 -3.81 1.07
CA PRO A 175 -9.66 -4.87 1.87
C PRO A 175 -11.08 -4.51 2.30
N ILE A 176 -12.07 -5.34 1.95
CA ILE A 176 -13.49 -5.14 2.28
C ILE A 176 -13.98 -6.29 3.14
N GLY A 177 -14.66 -6.00 4.24
CA GLY A 177 -15.27 -7.03 5.09
C GLY A 177 -15.58 -6.55 6.50
N ASP A 178 -15.74 -7.51 7.42
CA ASP A 178 -15.92 -7.24 8.83
C ASP A 178 -14.57 -7.07 9.57
N GLU A 179 -14.61 -6.96 10.91
CA GLU A 179 -13.40 -6.77 11.73
C GLU A 179 -12.42 -7.94 11.70
N THR A 180 -12.88 -9.11 11.31
CA THR A 180 -12.13 -10.38 11.40
C THR A 180 -11.81 -10.99 10.05
N ASN A 181 -12.70 -10.80 9.06
CA ASN A 181 -12.61 -11.41 7.75
C ASN A 181 -12.76 -10.34 6.67
N GLN A 182 -11.72 -10.11 5.91
CA GLN A 182 -11.77 -9.21 4.77
C GLN A 182 -11.37 -9.96 3.50
N ASP A 183 -11.92 -9.49 2.39
CA ASP A 183 -11.58 -9.91 1.03
C ASP A 183 -10.83 -8.76 0.34
N LEU A 184 -9.66 -9.04 -0.19
CA LEU A 184 -8.93 -8.06 -0.99
C LEU A 184 -9.69 -7.86 -2.29
N THR A 185 -10.27 -6.69 -2.43
CA THR A 185 -11.17 -6.35 -3.55
C THR A 185 -10.55 -5.28 -4.43
N VAL A 186 -10.67 -5.47 -5.74
CA VAL A 186 -10.32 -4.48 -6.76
C VAL A 186 -11.58 -3.96 -7.41
N PHE A 187 -11.80 -2.65 -7.35
CA PHE A 187 -12.82 -1.96 -8.15
C PHE A 187 -12.13 -1.30 -9.34
N THR A 188 -12.69 -1.49 -10.55
CA THR A 188 -12.25 -0.76 -11.73
C THR A 188 -13.36 0.18 -12.16
N ARG A 189 -13.06 1.46 -12.38
CA ARG A 189 -14.04 2.41 -12.89
C ARG A 189 -14.21 2.20 -14.40
N GLU A 190 -15.33 1.64 -14.81
CA GLU A 190 -15.61 1.32 -16.22
C GLU A 190 -16.05 2.56 -17.03
N ASN A 191 -16.82 3.44 -16.37
CA ASN A 191 -17.27 4.72 -16.91
C ASN A 191 -17.61 5.70 -15.78
N GLU A 192 -18.33 6.78 -16.04
CA GLU A 192 -18.65 7.80 -15.02
C GLU A 192 -19.51 7.28 -13.86
N GLN A 193 -20.30 6.21 -14.07
CA GLN A 193 -21.30 5.71 -13.12
C GLN A 193 -21.04 4.29 -12.67
N ASP A 194 -20.38 3.46 -13.49
CA ASP A 194 -20.25 2.02 -13.27
C ASP A 194 -18.85 1.61 -12.84
N TYR A 195 -18.81 0.65 -11.93
CA TYR A 195 -17.59 0.02 -11.40
C TYR A 195 -17.72 -1.50 -11.45
N SER A 196 -16.76 -2.17 -12.04
CA SER A 196 -16.61 -3.63 -11.87
C SER A 196 -15.92 -3.95 -10.56
N ARG A 197 -16.10 -5.17 -10.06
CA ARG A 197 -15.52 -5.67 -8.82
C ARG A 197 -14.92 -7.04 -9.03
N GLU A 198 -13.68 -7.24 -8.55
CA GLU A 198 -12.97 -8.52 -8.60
C GLU A 198 -12.39 -8.83 -7.21
N SER A 199 -12.51 -10.11 -6.78
CA SER A 199 -11.93 -10.60 -5.53
C SER A 199 -10.54 -11.19 -5.77
N TYR A 200 -9.60 -10.85 -4.89
CA TYR A 200 -8.23 -11.36 -4.88
C TYR A 200 -7.96 -12.29 -3.68
N GLY A 201 -9.01 -12.64 -2.93
CA GLY A 201 -8.98 -13.59 -1.82
C GLY A 201 -8.87 -12.96 -0.44
N GLY A 202 -8.93 -13.82 0.58
CA GLY A 202 -8.97 -13.41 2.00
C GLY A 202 -7.69 -12.71 2.46
N CYS A 203 -7.86 -11.67 3.27
CA CYS A 203 -6.77 -10.91 3.89
C CYS A 203 -7.18 -10.43 5.28
N ARG A 204 -6.20 -9.84 6.01
CA ARG A 204 -6.47 -9.24 7.32
C ARG A 204 -5.68 -7.95 7.49
N PHE A 205 -6.40 -6.87 7.76
CA PHE A 205 -5.86 -5.53 7.94
C PHE A 205 -6.40 -4.88 9.21
N VAL A 206 -5.70 -3.82 9.65
CA VAL A 206 -6.22 -2.88 10.65
C VAL A 206 -7.42 -2.13 10.09
N LYS A 207 -8.27 -1.58 10.97
CA LYS A 207 -9.47 -0.83 10.54
C LYS A 207 -9.11 0.46 9.83
N LEU A 208 -9.79 0.76 8.73
CA LEU A 208 -9.82 2.08 8.12
C LEU A 208 -10.73 2.99 8.94
N ILE A 209 -10.14 3.86 9.74
CA ILE A 209 -10.88 4.80 10.61
C ILE A 209 -11.10 6.11 9.86
N GLY A 210 -12.34 6.60 9.85
CA GLY A 210 -12.71 7.87 9.22
C GLY A 210 -14.19 7.96 8.86
N ALA A 211 -14.59 9.08 8.27
CA ALA A 211 -15.98 9.41 7.98
C ALA A 211 -16.71 8.38 7.10
N HIS A 212 -15.98 7.68 6.22
CA HIS A 212 -16.52 6.65 5.32
C HIS A 212 -15.90 5.26 5.59
N GLY A 213 -15.32 5.03 6.77
CA GLY A 213 -14.76 3.76 7.22
C GLY A 213 -15.43 3.31 8.52
N TRP A 214 -14.62 2.77 9.43
CA TRP A 214 -15.06 2.45 10.79
C TRP A 214 -15.07 3.71 11.66
N GLY A 215 -16.00 3.79 12.62
CA GLY A 215 -15.93 4.76 13.71
C GLY A 215 -14.75 4.49 14.64
N GLU A 216 -14.35 5.50 15.42
CA GLU A 216 -13.32 5.38 16.48
C GLU A 216 -13.76 4.47 17.62
#